data_ab231611cfd85fb610f58a0cc0fd8a24
#
_entry.id   ab231611cfd85fb610f58a0cc0fd8a24
#
_cell.length_a   1.000
_cell.length_b   1.000
_cell.length_c   1.000
_cell.angle_alpha   90.00
_cell.angle_beta   90.00
_cell.angle_gamma   90.00
#
_symmetry.space_group_name_H-M   'P 1'
#
loop_
_entity.id
_entity.type
_entity.pdbx_description
1 polymer ?
#
loop_
_entity_poly.entity_id
_entity_poly.type
_entity_poly.pdbx_seq_one_letter_code
_entity_poly.pdbx_strand_id
1 'polypeptide(L)'
;MCIRDSYGVETSYVPLDDPSAWEAAIRPNTKMLFLETPSNPLTTVGDLRALSALARARGIPLVVDNCFCTPALQRPLELGADIVVHSATKYLDGQGRVLGGAVLGSRKYVAESLQPVVRYCGPTLSAFNAWVLAKGLETLSVRMARHSENALAVARWLEARPEVERVRYPWLESHPQHALARAQQRAGGAVLAFDLKGADAAACKAAAWRVVDGCRLLSITANLGDVKSTITHPASTTHGRMPAEARREVGIGEGMLRVAVGLEDPQDICADLARGLAG
;
A
#
# COMPACT_ATOMS: atom_id res chain seq x y z
N MET A 1 0.75 -3.93 -14.98
CA MET A 1 1.00 -2.62 -15.62
C MET A 1 2.09 -2.78 -16.68
N CYS A 2 1.78 -2.50 -17.94
CA CYS A 2 2.61 -2.89 -19.08
C CYS A 2 3.77 -1.93 -19.46
N ILE A 3 4.05 -0.90 -18.64
CA ILE A 3 5.11 0.10 -18.95
C ILE A 3 6.49 -0.55 -19.03
N ARG A 4 6.77 -1.52 -18.17
CA ARG A 4 8.03 -2.25 -18.17
C ARG A 4 8.23 -3.02 -19.46
N ASP A 5 7.21 -3.71 -19.89
CA ASP A 5 7.23 -4.50 -21.14
C ASP A 5 7.48 -3.60 -22.35
N SER A 6 6.88 -2.40 -22.35
CA SER A 6 7.08 -1.39 -23.39
C SER A 6 8.51 -0.88 -23.49
N TYR A 7 9.29 -0.96 -22.42
CA TYR A 7 10.72 -0.61 -22.38
C TYR A 7 11.65 -1.83 -22.44
N GLY A 8 11.12 -3.02 -22.70
CA GLY A 8 11.91 -4.25 -22.74
C GLY A 8 12.50 -4.67 -21.39
N VAL A 9 11.88 -4.24 -20.29
CA VAL A 9 12.32 -4.58 -18.93
C VAL A 9 11.68 -5.88 -18.50
N GLU A 10 12.47 -6.93 -18.34
CA GLU A 10 12.04 -8.19 -17.75
C GLU A 10 11.83 -8.05 -16.24
N THR A 11 10.78 -8.70 -15.72
CA THR A 11 10.47 -8.67 -14.30
C THR A 11 10.27 -10.08 -13.76
N SER A 12 10.97 -10.40 -12.68
CA SER A 12 10.71 -11.60 -11.86
C SER A 12 9.89 -11.19 -10.64
N TYR A 13 8.77 -11.85 -10.40
CA TYR A 13 7.94 -11.66 -9.21
C TYR A 13 8.31 -12.69 -8.17
N VAL A 14 8.46 -12.25 -6.92
CA VAL A 14 8.82 -13.08 -5.77
C VAL A 14 7.95 -12.73 -4.56
N PRO A 15 7.70 -13.66 -3.63
CA PRO A 15 7.04 -13.35 -2.38
C PRO A 15 7.78 -12.23 -1.62
N LEU A 16 7.04 -11.24 -1.11
CA LEU A 16 7.65 -10.07 -0.45
C LEU A 16 8.33 -10.44 0.87
N ASP A 17 7.82 -11.43 1.56
CA ASP A 17 8.21 -11.88 2.90
C ASP A 17 9.21 -13.04 2.90
N ASP A 18 9.73 -13.42 1.74
CA ASP A 18 10.75 -14.47 1.59
C ASP A 18 12.05 -13.92 0.98
N PRO A 19 13.02 -13.45 1.78
CA PRO A 19 14.30 -12.96 1.30
C PRO A 19 15.10 -14.00 0.49
N SER A 20 14.91 -15.30 0.73
CA SER A 20 15.58 -16.36 -0.01
C SER A 20 15.08 -16.46 -1.45
N ALA A 21 13.79 -16.27 -1.66
CA ALA A 21 13.21 -16.18 -3.00
C ALA A 21 13.74 -14.96 -3.78
N TRP A 22 13.96 -13.84 -3.09
CA TRP A 22 14.60 -12.65 -3.70
C TRP A 22 16.02 -12.97 -4.16
N GLU A 23 16.81 -13.61 -3.31
CA GLU A 23 18.19 -13.97 -3.65
C GLU A 23 18.25 -14.93 -4.84
N ALA A 24 17.41 -15.97 -4.85
CA ALA A 24 17.33 -16.96 -5.92
C ALA A 24 16.90 -16.37 -7.27
N ALA A 25 16.09 -15.29 -7.25
CA ALA A 25 15.61 -14.64 -8.47
C ALA A 25 16.59 -13.64 -9.09
N ILE A 26 17.69 -13.29 -8.42
CA ILE A 26 18.70 -12.37 -8.94
C ILE A 26 19.48 -13.05 -10.08
N ARG A 27 19.54 -12.37 -11.23
CA ARG A 27 20.24 -12.79 -12.44
C ARG A 27 21.40 -11.82 -12.76
N PRO A 28 22.37 -12.19 -13.62
CA PRO A 28 23.47 -11.29 -14.00
C PRO A 28 23.01 -9.97 -14.63
N ASN A 29 21.84 -9.94 -15.25
CA ASN A 29 21.25 -8.75 -15.85
C ASN A 29 20.27 -8.01 -14.90
N THR A 30 20.11 -8.42 -13.64
CA THR A 30 19.26 -7.73 -12.66
C THR A 30 19.80 -6.33 -12.40
N LYS A 31 18.96 -5.31 -12.55
CA LYS A 31 19.33 -3.88 -12.41
C LYS A 31 18.82 -3.24 -11.14
N MET A 32 17.77 -3.79 -10.52
CA MET A 32 17.25 -3.28 -9.24
C MET A 32 16.39 -4.34 -8.55
N LEU A 33 16.27 -4.22 -7.24
CA LEU A 33 15.20 -4.81 -6.45
C LEU A 33 14.15 -3.72 -6.20
N PHE A 34 12.89 -4.04 -6.46
CA PHE A 34 11.78 -3.10 -6.28
C PHE A 34 10.69 -3.74 -5.42
N LEU A 35 10.26 -3.06 -4.36
CA LEU A 35 9.17 -3.52 -3.51
C LEU A 35 8.26 -2.38 -3.07
N GLU A 36 7.02 -2.73 -2.78
CA GLU A 36 6.05 -1.90 -2.05
C GLU A 36 5.86 -2.49 -0.65
N THR A 37 6.05 -1.68 0.40
CA THR A 37 5.89 -2.16 1.78
C THR A 37 5.31 -1.09 2.70
N PRO A 38 4.17 -1.39 3.40
CA PRO A 38 3.31 -2.58 3.25
C PRO A 38 2.71 -2.71 1.85
N SER A 39 2.46 -3.94 1.38
CA SER A 39 1.94 -4.23 0.03
C SER A 39 0.45 -3.92 -0.11
N ASN A 40 0.01 -3.63 -1.34
CA ASN A 40 -1.38 -3.43 -1.69
C ASN A 40 -1.95 -4.66 -2.43
N PRO A 41 -3.04 -5.29 -1.96
CA PRO A 41 -3.90 -4.93 -0.83
C PRO A 41 -3.57 -5.68 0.47
N LEU A 42 -2.62 -6.60 0.47
CA LEU A 42 -2.41 -7.60 1.53
C LEU A 42 -1.78 -7.03 2.79
N THR A 43 -1.21 -5.82 2.72
CA THR A 43 -0.43 -5.18 3.79
C THR A 43 0.75 -6.00 4.31
N THR A 44 1.25 -6.92 3.48
CA THR A 44 2.47 -7.69 3.77
C THR A 44 3.65 -6.74 3.94
N VAL A 45 4.50 -6.98 4.93
CA VAL A 45 5.65 -6.13 5.25
C VAL A 45 6.94 -6.80 4.77
N GLY A 46 7.68 -6.12 3.89
CA GLY A 46 9.01 -6.56 3.47
C GLY A 46 10.07 -6.17 4.50
N ASP A 47 11.03 -7.07 4.77
CA ASP A 47 12.18 -6.76 5.62
C ASP A 47 13.18 -5.87 4.84
N LEU A 48 13.09 -4.56 5.09
CA LEU A 48 13.94 -3.58 4.41
C LEU A 48 15.42 -3.76 4.72
N ARG A 49 15.77 -4.18 5.93
CA ARG A 49 17.18 -4.36 6.31
C ARG A 49 17.77 -5.60 5.64
N ALA A 50 17.05 -6.71 5.62
CA ALA A 50 17.47 -7.92 4.95
C ALA A 50 17.61 -7.71 3.44
N LEU A 51 16.60 -7.11 2.80
CA LEU A 51 16.62 -6.83 1.35
C LEU A 51 17.67 -5.80 0.97
N SER A 52 17.93 -4.80 1.82
CA SER A 52 19.02 -3.84 1.63
C SER A 52 20.40 -4.52 1.71
N ALA A 53 20.60 -5.42 2.67
CA ALA A 53 21.83 -6.18 2.77
C ALA A 53 22.08 -7.04 1.52
N LEU A 54 21.03 -7.72 1.04
CA LEU A 54 21.06 -8.51 -0.20
C LEU A 54 21.41 -7.65 -1.41
N ALA A 55 20.69 -6.52 -1.61
CA ALA A 55 20.92 -5.61 -2.73
C ALA A 55 22.36 -5.09 -2.75
N ARG A 56 22.86 -4.68 -1.58
CA ARG A 56 24.23 -4.19 -1.42
C ARG A 56 25.27 -5.26 -1.73
N ALA A 57 25.08 -6.50 -1.26
CA ALA A 57 25.98 -7.61 -1.54
C ALA A 57 26.06 -7.95 -3.04
N ARG A 58 25.03 -7.63 -3.80
CA ARG A 58 24.95 -7.86 -5.25
C ARG A 58 25.28 -6.61 -6.08
N GLY A 59 25.54 -5.46 -5.44
CA GLY A 59 25.86 -4.20 -6.11
C GLY A 59 24.69 -3.61 -6.92
N ILE A 60 23.45 -3.91 -6.55
CA ILE A 60 22.24 -3.44 -7.22
C ILE A 60 21.41 -2.56 -6.26
N PRO A 61 20.71 -1.51 -6.75
CA PRO A 61 19.92 -0.63 -5.88
C PRO A 61 18.64 -1.31 -5.39
N LEU A 62 18.28 -1.01 -4.13
CA LEU A 62 16.98 -1.28 -3.54
C LEU A 62 16.07 -0.07 -3.70
N VAL A 63 14.95 -0.25 -4.39
CA VAL A 63 13.91 0.77 -4.62
C VAL A 63 12.67 0.41 -3.80
N VAL A 64 12.19 1.34 -3.00
CA VAL A 64 11.03 1.12 -2.10
C VAL A 64 9.90 2.08 -2.43
N ASP A 65 8.75 1.56 -2.80
CA ASP A 65 7.50 2.32 -2.78
C ASP A 65 7.00 2.42 -1.33
N ASN A 66 6.99 3.65 -0.81
CA ASN A 66 6.63 3.95 0.58
C ASN A 66 5.31 4.73 0.69
N CYS A 67 4.41 4.55 -0.29
CA CYS A 67 3.18 5.34 -0.37
C CYS A 67 2.26 5.15 0.84
N PHE A 68 2.13 3.93 1.38
CA PHE A 68 1.22 3.65 2.50
C PHE A 68 1.69 4.25 3.82
N CYS A 69 2.99 4.15 4.09
CA CYS A 69 3.56 4.66 5.34
C CYS A 69 3.87 6.15 5.28
N THR A 70 4.23 6.69 4.12
CA THR A 70 4.78 8.04 3.99
C THR A 70 6.07 8.22 4.83
N PRO A 71 6.83 9.32 4.70
CA PRO A 71 7.99 9.55 5.55
C PRO A 71 7.62 9.83 7.03
N ALA A 72 6.34 10.05 7.32
CA ALA A 72 5.88 10.21 8.71
C ALA A 72 5.95 8.91 9.50
N LEU A 73 5.67 7.76 8.86
CA LEU A 73 5.60 6.47 9.54
C LEU A 73 6.78 5.54 9.25
N GLN A 74 7.37 5.59 8.04
CA GLN A 74 8.49 4.73 7.65
C GLN A 74 9.49 5.51 6.81
N ARG A 75 10.77 5.31 7.06
CA ARG A 75 11.88 5.99 6.37
C ARG A 75 12.84 4.97 5.75
N PRO A 76 12.53 4.45 4.56
CA PRO A 76 13.32 3.36 3.97
C PRO A 76 14.79 3.68 3.74
N LEU A 77 15.16 4.94 3.45
CA LEU A 77 16.57 5.35 3.32
C LEU A 77 17.35 5.11 4.61
N GLU A 78 16.75 5.33 5.78
CA GLU A 78 17.37 5.06 7.09
C GLU A 78 17.48 3.55 7.38
N LEU A 79 16.71 2.73 6.66
CA LEU A 79 16.72 1.26 6.73
C LEU A 79 17.57 0.62 5.64
N GLY A 80 18.25 1.43 4.82
CA GLY A 80 19.23 1.00 3.85
C GLY A 80 18.75 0.94 2.40
N ALA A 81 17.54 1.37 2.08
CA ALA A 81 17.11 1.54 0.70
C ALA A 81 17.94 2.64 0.01
N ASP A 82 18.17 2.48 -1.29
CA ASP A 82 18.90 3.46 -2.09
C ASP A 82 17.97 4.52 -2.68
N ILE A 83 16.77 4.12 -3.01
CA ILE A 83 15.77 4.95 -3.69
C ILE A 83 14.41 4.71 -3.03
N VAL A 84 13.68 5.80 -2.81
CA VAL A 84 12.29 5.76 -2.31
C VAL A 84 11.39 6.47 -3.30
N VAL A 85 10.27 5.85 -3.62
CA VAL A 85 9.22 6.45 -4.45
C VAL A 85 7.95 6.67 -3.64
N HIS A 86 7.25 7.74 -3.97
CA HIS A 86 5.94 8.06 -3.41
C HIS A 86 4.98 8.47 -4.52
N SER A 87 3.78 7.93 -4.49
CA SER A 87 2.66 8.57 -5.16
C SER A 87 2.21 9.76 -4.30
N ALA A 88 2.60 10.97 -4.70
CA ALA A 88 2.20 12.18 -3.99
C ALA A 88 0.69 12.45 -4.10
N THR A 89 0.02 11.83 -5.07
CA THR A 89 -1.43 11.78 -5.24
C THR A 89 -2.16 11.22 -4.00
N LYS A 90 -1.48 10.39 -3.21
CA LYS A 90 -2.04 9.71 -2.03
C LYS A 90 -1.89 10.59 -0.78
N TYR A 91 -1.41 10.04 0.31
CA TYR A 91 -1.30 10.70 1.62
C TYR A 91 -0.43 11.97 1.64
N LEU A 92 0.50 12.18 0.68
CA LEU A 92 1.28 13.42 0.64
C LEU A 92 0.40 14.63 0.33
N ASP A 93 -0.50 14.51 -0.66
CA ASP A 93 -1.61 15.46 -0.85
C ASP A 93 -2.66 15.30 0.25
N GLY A 94 -3.15 14.08 0.44
CA GLY A 94 -4.05 13.66 1.49
C GLY A 94 -5.50 14.08 1.34
N GLN A 95 -5.88 14.74 0.25
CA GLN A 95 -7.26 15.21 0.01
C GLN A 95 -7.75 14.98 -1.43
N GLY A 96 -7.04 14.17 -2.22
CA GLY A 96 -7.45 13.82 -3.58
C GLY A 96 -7.51 15.00 -4.55
N ARG A 97 -6.70 16.06 -4.33
CA ARG A 97 -6.78 17.33 -5.06
C ARG A 97 -5.94 17.34 -6.33
N VAL A 98 -4.77 16.69 -6.30
CA VAL A 98 -3.79 16.74 -7.41
C VAL A 98 -3.09 15.41 -7.62
N LEU A 99 -2.60 15.22 -8.84
CA LEU A 99 -1.70 14.12 -9.17
C LEU A 99 -0.25 14.58 -8.99
N GLY A 100 0.59 13.69 -8.48
CA GLY A 100 2.01 13.95 -8.34
C GLY A 100 2.78 12.72 -7.88
N GLY A 101 4.08 12.80 -7.99
CA GLY A 101 5.02 11.78 -7.52
C GLY A 101 6.28 12.41 -6.95
N ALA A 102 6.99 11.66 -6.13
CA ALA A 102 8.30 12.02 -5.63
C ALA A 102 9.22 10.82 -5.68
N VAL A 103 10.45 11.04 -6.13
CA VAL A 103 11.53 10.06 -6.09
C VAL A 103 12.68 10.66 -5.28
N LEU A 104 13.10 9.94 -4.26
CA LEU A 104 14.16 10.34 -3.34
C LEU A 104 15.33 9.36 -3.44
N GLY A 105 16.54 9.88 -3.28
CA GLY A 105 17.75 9.08 -3.31
C GLY A 105 18.97 9.95 -2.97
N SER A 106 20.17 9.41 -3.14
CA SER A 106 21.39 10.17 -2.96
C SER A 106 21.43 11.38 -3.93
N ARG A 107 22.13 12.45 -3.53
CA ARG A 107 22.35 13.61 -4.40
C ARG A 107 22.92 13.20 -5.76
N LYS A 108 23.87 12.26 -5.75
CA LYS A 108 24.47 11.73 -6.97
C LYS A 108 23.43 11.08 -7.88
N TYR A 109 22.63 10.15 -7.34
CA TYR A 109 21.57 9.47 -8.10
C TYR A 109 20.57 10.47 -8.70
N VAL A 110 20.10 11.43 -7.90
CA VAL A 110 19.13 12.44 -8.37
C VAL A 110 19.73 13.28 -9.49
N ALA A 111 20.98 13.78 -9.33
CA ALA A 111 21.60 14.66 -10.31
C ALA A 111 22.00 13.94 -11.62
N GLU A 112 22.54 12.73 -11.50
CA GLU A 112 23.11 12.01 -12.66
C GLU A 112 22.11 11.12 -13.39
N SER A 113 21.11 10.57 -12.70
CA SER A 113 20.18 9.60 -13.29
C SER A 113 18.75 10.14 -13.42
N LEU A 114 18.20 10.74 -12.36
CA LEU A 114 16.80 11.15 -12.37
C LEU A 114 16.57 12.50 -13.07
N GLN A 115 17.37 13.51 -12.72
CA GLN A 115 17.19 14.87 -13.25
C GLN A 115 17.28 14.94 -14.78
N PRO A 116 18.19 14.24 -15.47
CA PRO A 116 18.19 14.19 -16.93
C PRO A 116 16.90 13.66 -17.52
N VAL A 117 16.33 12.58 -16.95
CA VAL A 117 15.06 12.00 -17.42
C VAL A 117 13.91 13.00 -17.25
N VAL A 118 13.80 13.62 -16.06
CA VAL A 118 12.77 14.63 -15.80
C VAL A 118 12.90 15.80 -16.77
N ARG A 119 14.13 16.25 -17.03
CA ARG A 119 14.41 17.40 -17.91
C ARG A 119 14.12 17.12 -19.37
N TYR A 120 14.51 15.94 -19.87
CA TYR A 120 14.39 15.62 -21.32
C TYR A 120 13.06 14.98 -21.69
N CYS A 121 12.47 14.18 -20.80
CA CYS A 121 11.18 13.53 -21.03
C CYS A 121 9.98 14.39 -20.59
N GLY A 122 10.22 15.43 -19.80
CA GLY A 122 9.23 16.43 -19.39
C GLY A 122 8.20 16.03 -18.33
N PRO A 123 8.35 14.94 -17.52
CA PRO A 123 7.39 14.60 -16.46
C PRO A 123 7.57 15.53 -15.25
N THR A 124 7.40 16.83 -15.47
CA THR A 124 7.54 17.86 -14.42
C THR A 124 6.21 18.16 -13.77
N LEU A 125 6.25 18.41 -12.47
CA LEU A 125 5.08 18.83 -11.71
C LEU A 125 4.74 20.29 -12.04
N SER A 126 3.44 20.60 -12.23
CA SER A 126 3.01 21.99 -12.38
C SER A 126 3.26 22.78 -11.08
N ALA A 127 3.46 24.07 -11.19
CA ALA A 127 3.64 24.94 -10.02
C ALA A 127 2.44 24.89 -9.06
N PHE A 128 1.23 24.78 -9.60
CA PHE A 128 0.00 24.65 -8.81
C PHE A 128 0.00 23.33 -8.02
N ASN A 129 0.27 22.21 -8.68
CA ASN A 129 0.33 20.90 -8.00
C ASN A 129 1.45 20.87 -6.95
N ALA A 130 2.60 21.48 -7.24
CA ALA A 130 3.71 21.59 -6.28
C ALA A 130 3.30 22.38 -5.03
N TRP A 131 2.58 23.49 -5.20
CA TRP A 131 2.07 24.29 -4.09
C TRP A 131 1.04 23.49 -3.26
N VAL A 132 0.08 22.82 -3.90
CA VAL A 132 -0.92 21.99 -3.20
C VAL A 132 -0.23 20.87 -2.40
N LEU A 133 0.75 20.18 -2.99
CA LEU A 133 1.50 19.13 -2.29
C LEU A 133 2.30 19.71 -1.11
N ALA A 134 2.93 20.88 -1.26
CA ALA A 134 3.62 21.53 -0.15
C ALA A 134 2.65 21.82 1.02
N LYS A 135 1.42 22.25 0.72
CA LYS A 135 0.36 22.45 1.73
C LYS A 135 -0.12 21.13 2.35
N GLY A 136 -0.18 20.05 1.57
CA GLY A 136 -0.48 18.71 2.08
C GLY A 136 0.58 18.21 3.08
N LEU A 137 1.85 18.48 2.80
CA LEU A 137 2.97 18.07 3.67
C LEU A 137 2.96 18.76 5.04
N GLU A 138 2.45 19.98 5.16
CA GLU A 138 2.37 20.73 6.43
C GLU A 138 1.56 19.97 7.51
N THR A 139 0.57 19.17 7.10
CA THR A 139 -0.30 18.40 8.00
C THR A 139 -0.05 16.90 7.97
N LEU A 140 0.95 16.43 7.22
CA LEU A 140 1.16 15.01 6.97
C LEU A 140 1.30 14.19 8.26
N SER A 141 2.14 14.63 9.20
CA SER A 141 2.40 13.89 10.44
C SER A 141 1.15 13.76 11.31
N VAL A 142 0.38 14.84 11.44
CA VAL A 142 -0.88 14.86 12.22
C VAL A 142 -1.93 13.96 11.58
N ARG A 143 -2.07 14.04 10.25
CA ARG A 143 -3.01 13.17 9.51
C ARG A 143 -2.63 11.69 9.64
N MET A 144 -1.35 11.34 9.41
CA MET A 144 -0.91 9.95 9.48
C MET A 144 -1.01 9.35 10.89
N ALA A 145 -0.82 10.15 11.93
CA ALA A 145 -1.08 9.71 13.31
C ALA A 145 -2.57 9.36 13.49
N ARG A 146 -3.47 10.28 13.12
CA ARG A 146 -4.91 10.05 13.27
C ARG A 146 -5.43 8.92 12.37
N HIS A 147 -4.99 8.84 11.13
CA HIS A 147 -5.29 7.71 10.25
C HIS A 147 -4.91 6.36 10.88
N SER A 148 -3.72 6.28 11.48
CA SER A 148 -3.24 5.04 12.09
C SER A 148 -4.03 4.65 13.33
N GLU A 149 -4.40 5.63 14.16
CA GLU A 149 -5.27 5.41 15.33
C GLU A 149 -6.65 4.88 14.90
N ASN A 150 -7.27 5.54 13.93
CA ASN A 150 -8.57 5.14 13.40
C ASN A 150 -8.50 3.75 12.76
N ALA A 151 -7.47 3.48 11.94
CA ALA A 151 -7.31 2.20 11.27
C ALA A 151 -7.11 1.05 12.28
N LEU A 152 -6.38 1.28 13.36
CA LEU A 152 -6.21 0.27 14.42
C LEU A 152 -7.54 0.00 15.14
N ALA A 153 -8.31 1.04 15.43
CA ALA A 153 -9.64 0.89 16.06
C ALA A 153 -10.59 0.08 15.16
N VAL A 154 -10.66 0.42 13.87
CA VAL A 154 -11.49 -0.29 12.88
C VAL A 154 -10.99 -1.74 12.69
N ALA A 155 -9.67 -1.97 12.62
CA ALA A 155 -9.10 -3.30 12.48
C ALA A 155 -9.46 -4.22 13.67
N ARG A 156 -9.33 -3.73 14.90
CA ARG A 156 -9.71 -4.48 16.11
C ARG A 156 -11.21 -4.77 16.16
N TRP A 157 -12.02 -3.80 15.74
CA TRP A 157 -13.46 -3.99 15.65
C TRP A 157 -13.81 -5.08 14.62
N LEU A 158 -13.16 -5.09 13.47
CA LEU A 158 -13.35 -6.12 12.43
C LEU A 158 -12.91 -7.51 12.91
N GLU A 159 -11.80 -7.64 13.66
CA GLU A 159 -11.37 -8.93 14.21
C GLU A 159 -12.43 -9.58 15.12
N ALA A 160 -13.25 -8.76 15.78
CA ALA A 160 -14.30 -9.23 16.66
C ALA A 160 -15.60 -9.61 15.92
N ARG A 161 -15.67 -9.48 14.59
CA ARG A 161 -16.88 -9.78 13.80
C ARG A 161 -16.94 -11.25 13.40
N PRO A 162 -18.07 -11.94 13.67
CA PRO A 162 -18.21 -13.34 13.29
C PRO A 162 -18.22 -13.56 11.77
N GLU A 163 -18.60 -12.56 10.98
CA GLU A 163 -18.65 -12.57 9.52
C GLU A 163 -17.25 -12.45 8.88
N VAL A 164 -16.26 -11.95 9.63
CA VAL A 164 -14.91 -11.75 9.17
C VAL A 164 -14.07 -12.99 9.44
N GLU A 165 -13.38 -13.46 8.41
CA GLU A 165 -12.46 -14.60 8.50
C GLU A 165 -11.08 -14.17 9.00
N ARG A 166 -10.57 -13.05 8.46
CA ARG A 166 -9.24 -12.52 8.74
C ARG A 166 -9.19 -11.02 8.53
N VAL A 167 -8.43 -10.33 9.38
CA VAL A 167 -8.04 -8.92 9.18
C VAL A 167 -6.55 -8.85 8.91
N ARG A 168 -6.16 -8.05 7.91
CA ARG A 168 -4.78 -7.81 7.51
C ARG A 168 -4.45 -6.35 7.83
N TYR A 169 -3.75 -6.14 8.92
CA TYR A 169 -3.27 -4.82 9.33
C TYR A 169 -2.00 -4.98 10.17
N PRO A 170 -0.84 -4.45 9.75
CA PRO A 170 0.45 -4.78 10.34
C PRO A 170 0.59 -4.43 11.84
N TRP A 171 -0.28 -3.55 12.35
CA TRP A 171 -0.28 -3.13 13.75
C TRP A 171 -1.17 -3.96 14.68
N LEU A 172 -1.91 -4.94 14.16
CA LEU A 172 -2.57 -5.98 14.95
C LEU A 172 -1.55 -7.00 15.45
N GLU A 173 -1.69 -7.44 16.69
CA GLU A 173 -0.82 -8.49 17.26
C GLU A 173 -1.00 -9.84 16.55
N SER A 174 -2.17 -10.08 15.97
CA SER A 174 -2.49 -11.24 15.15
C SER A 174 -1.81 -11.26 13.77
N HIS A 175 -1.27 -10.12 13.32
CA HIS A 175 -0.61 -10.04 12.03
C HIS A 175 0.74 -10.79 12.08
N PRO A 176 1.03 -11.72 11.14
CA PRO A 176 2.24 -12.55 11.20
C PRO A 176 3.54 -11.75 11.22
N GLN A 177 3.53 -10.55 10.66
CA GLN A 177 4.71 -9.67 10.60
C GLN A 177 4.61 -8.47 11.55
N HIS A 178 3.79 -8.56 12.63
CA HIS A 178 3.63 -7.49 13.59
C HIS A 178 4.96 -7.00 14.17
N ALA A 179 5.82 -7.93 14.59
CA ALA A 179 7.13 -7.60 15.16
C ALA A 179 8.02 -6.85 14.16
N LEU A 180 8.03 -7.28 12.89
CA LEU A 180 8.78 -6.61 11.82
C LEU A 180 8.23 -5.21 11.54
N ALA A 181 6.90 -5.07 11.46
CA ALA A 181 6.26 -3.78 11.28
C ALA A 181 6.62 -2.81 12.41
N ARG A 182 6.57 -3.26 13.67
CA ARG A 182 6.98 -2.47 14.84
C ARG A 182 8.44 -2.04 14.81
N ALA A 183 9.32 -2.85 14.22
CA ALA A 183 10.74 -2.54 14.11
C ALA A 183 11.07 -1.51 13.00
N GLN A 184 10.20 -1.38 11.98
CA GLN A 184 10.44 -0.54 10.81
C GLN A 184 9.55 0.70 10.74
N GLN A 185 8.38 0.64 11.35
CA GLN A 185 7.33 1.65 11.25
C GLN A 185 7.04 2.28 12.61
N ARG A 186 6.56 3.51 12.61
CA ARG A 186 6.10 4.21 13.82
C ARG A 186 4.65 3.90 14.17
N ALA A 187 3.84 3.56 13.15
CA ALA A 187 2.44 3.15 13.28
C ALA A 187 2.02 2.36 12.04
N GLY A 188 0.84 1.71 12.07
CA GLY A 188 0.37 0.79 11.05
C GLY A 188 -0.12 1.43 9.74
N GLY A 189 -0.25 2.75 9.70
CA GLY A 189 -0.81 3.44 8.54
C GLY A 189 -2.34 3.37 8.48
N ALA A 190 -2.89 3.72 7.34
CA ALA A 190 -4.33 3.90 7.15
C ALA A 190 -5.01 2.75 6.38
N VAL A 191 -4.24 1.86 5.77
CA VAL A 191 -4.78 0.82 4.89
C VAL A 191 -4.84 -0.51 5.63
N LEU A 192 -6.01 -1.11 5.59
CA LEU A 192 -6.25 -2.48 6.04
C LEU A 192 -7.00 -3.27 4.98
N ALA A 193 -6.91 -4.58 5.02
CA ALA A 193 -7.77 -5.47 4.26
C ALA A 193 -8.38 -6.52 5.19
N PHE A 194 -9.52 -7.05 4.81
CA PHE A 194 -10.15 -8.15 5.53
C PHE A 194 -10.86 -9.10 4.58
N ASP A 195 -10.92 -10.36 4.95
CA ASP A 195 -11.60 -11.41 4.20
C ASP A 195 -12.92 -11.75 4.88
N LEU A 196 -13.99 -11.87 4.11
CA LEU A 196 -15.30 -12.30 4.59
C LEU A 196 -15.48 -13.81 4.44
N LYS A 197 -16.17 -14.41 5.39
CA LYS A 197 -16.54 -15.82 5.36
C LYS A 197 -17.63 -16.08 4.32
N GLY A 198 -17.59 -17.26 3.72
CA GLY A 198 -18.62 -17.78 2.82
C GLY A 198 -18.42 -19.29 2.61
N ALA A 199 -19.47 -19.97 2.19
CA ALA A 199 -19.41 -21.40 1.91
C ALA A 199 -18.49 -21.72 0.71
N ASP A 200 -18.40 -20.80 -0.23
CA ASP A 200 -17.58 -20.88 -1.44
C ASP A 200 -17.17 -19.49 -1.93
N ALA A 201 -16.43 -19.40 -3.01
CA ALA A 201 -15.94 -18.15 -3.58
C ALA A 201 -17.09 -17.22 -4.01
N ALA A 202 -18.20 -17.76 -4.50
CA ALA A 202 -19.34 -16.96 -4.91
C ALA A 202 -20.07 -16.35 -3.69
N ALA A 203 -20.23 -17.11 -2.63
CA ALA A 203 -20.78 -16.65 -1.36
C ALA A 203 -19.90 -15.58 -0.71
N CYS A 204 -18.57 -15.78 -0.70
CA CYS A 204 -17.60 -14.79 -0.24
C CYS A 204 -17.71 -13.48 -1.02
N LYS A 205 -17.78 -13.55 -2.35
CA LYS A 205 -17.96 -12.39 -3.22
C LYS A 205 -19.26 -11.66 -2.96
N ALA A 206 -20.37 -12.41 -2.85
CA ALA A 206 -21.68 -11.82 -2.54
C ALA A 206 -21.68 -11.11 -1.18
N ALA A 207 -21.02 -11.69 -0.17
CA ALA A 207 -20.83 -11.05 1.12
C ALA A 207 -20.02 -9.76 1.01
N ALA A 208 -18.91 -9.78 0.26
CA ALA A 208 -18.08 -8.60 0.04
C ALA A 208 -18.87 -7.47 -0.66
N TRP A 209 -19.65 -7.80 -1.66
CA TRP A 209 -20.47 -6.80 -2.36
C TRP A 209 -21.56 -6.22 -1.49
N ARG A 210 -22.23 -7.04 -0.65
CA ARG A 210 -23.20 -6.51 0.32
C ARG A 210 -22.58 -5.48 1.26
N VAL A 211 -21.34 -5.73 1.73
CA VAL A 211 -20.65 -4.74 2.57
C VAL A 211 -20.39 -3.46 1.80
N VAL A 212 -19.89 -3.56 0.57
CA VAL A 212 -19.60 -2.38 -0.28
C VAL A 212 -20.88 -1.60 -0.56
N ASP A 213 -21.96 -2.29 -0.97
CA ASP A 213 -23.25 -1.67 -1.34
C ASP A 213 -24.00 -1.10 -0.11
N GLY A 214 -23.74 -1.65 1.08
CA GLY A 214 -24.30 -1.17 2.34
C GLY A 214 -23.65 0.11 2.88
N CYS A 215 -22.44 0.45 2.41
CA CYS A 215 -21.73 1.65 2.85
C CYS A 215 -22.42 2.94 2.37
N ARG A 216 -22.47 3.94 3.26
CA ARG A 216 -22.99 5.28 2.98
C ARG A 216 -22.01 6.39 3.31
N LEU A 217 -21.09 6.13 4.24
CA LEU A 217 -20.00 7.04 4.63
C LEU A 217 -18.76 6.76 3.80
N LEU A 218 -18.36 5.49 3.68
CA LEU A 218 -17.19 5.09 2.94
C LEU A 218 -17.41 5.27 1.43
N SER A 219 -16.53 6.00 0.76
CA SER A 219 -16.59 6.17 -0.69
C SER A 219 -16.12 4.91 -1.42
N ILE A 220 -16.92 4.43 -2.38
CA ILE A 220 -16.56 3.27 -3.21
C ILE A 220 -15.61 3.75 -4.31
N THR A 221 -14.32 3.44 -4.17
CA THR A 221 -13.30 3.81 -5.16
C THR A 221 -12.06 2.92 -5.06
N ALA A 222 -11.41 2.68 -6.19
CA ALA A 222 -10.12 2.00 -6.24
C ALA A 222 -8.96 2.87 -5.71
N ASN A 223 -9.15 4.18 -5.57
CA ASN A 223 -8.15 5.10 -5.03
C ASN A 223 -8.01 4.95 -3.49
N LEU A 224 -7.03 5.61 -2.92
CA LEU A 224 -6.75 5.65 -1.49
C LEU A 224 -5.91 6.89 -1.16
N GLY A 225 -5.71 7.16 0.13
CA GLY A 225 -4.80 8.23 0.55
C GLY A 225 -5.49 9.58 0.75
N ASP A 226 -6.80 9.56 0.94
CA ASP A 226 -7.62 10.74 1.25
C ASP A 226 -7.90 10.82 2.77
N VAL A 227 -8.30 12.00 3.24
CA VAL A 227 -8.87 12.20 4.57
C VAL A 227 -10.23 11.50 4.72
N LYS A 228 -10.87 11.15 3.62
CA LYS A 228 -12.12 10.37 3.59
C LYS A 228 -11.81 8.87 3.53
N SER A 229 -12.61 8.11 4.26
CA SER A 229 -12.57 6.65 4.20
C SER A 229 -13.05 6.14 2.84
N THR A 230 -12.32 5.16 2.30
CA THR A 230 -12.67 4.51 1.03
C THR A 230 -12.67 3.00 1.17
N ILE A 231 -13.55 2.33 0.41
CA ILE A 231 -13.65 0.88 0.35
C ILE A 231 -13.58 0.41 -1.10
N THR A 232 -12.95 -0.74 -1.31
CA THR A 232 -12.93 -1.40 -2.63
C THR A 232 -12.88 -2.92 -2.49
N HIS A 233 -13.39 -3.62 -3.50
CA HIS A 233 -13.25 -5.06 -3.68
C HIS A 233 -12.11 -5.34 -4.66
N PRO A 234 -10.90 -5.71 -4.19
CA PRO A 234 -9.71 -5.83 -5.05
C PRO A 234 -9.89 -6.79 -6.22
N ALA A 235 -10.55 -7.93 -6.01
CA ALA A 235 -10.72 -8.95 -7.03
C ALA A 235 -11.50 -8.49 -8.26
N SER A 236 -12.41 -7.51 -8.11
CA SER A 236 -13.18 -6.96 -9.25
C SER A 236 -12.71 -5.58 -9.73
N THR A 237 -11.78 -4.93 -9.01
CA THR A 237 -11.33 -3.56 -9.31
C THR A 237 -9.83 -3.50 -9.56
N THR A 238 -9.03 -3.24 -8.52
CA THR A 238 -7.57 -3.00 -8.63
C THR A 238 -6.80 -4.21 -9.17
N HIS A 239 -7.28 -5.42 -8.92
CA HIS A 239 -6.69 -6.69 -9.37
C HIS A 239 -7.60 -7.48 -10.32
N GLY A 240 -8.69 -6.86 -10.80
CA GLY A 240 -9.67 -7.51 -11.68
C GLY A 240 -9.12 -7.96 -13.04
N ARG A 241 -7.99 -7.41 -13.47
CA ARG A 241 -7.29 -7.84 -14.71
C ARG A 241 -6.41 -9.07 -14.53
N MET A 242 -6.13 -9.49 -13.30
CA MET A 242 -5.40 -10.73 -13.03
C MET A 242 -6.35 -11.92 -13.17
N PRO A 243 -5.89 -13.05 -13.74
CA PRO A 243 -6.63 -14.31 -13.72
C PRO A 243 -6.99 -14.69 -12.27
N ALA A 244 -8.15 -15.32 -12.06
CA ALA A 244 -8.62 -15.69 -10.73
C ALA A 244 -7.64 -16.61 -9.99
N GLU A 245 -6.98 -17.52 -10.71
CA GLU A 245 -5.97 -18.42 -10.16
C GLU A 245 -4.76 -17.64 -9.65
N ALA A 246 -4.19 -16.75 -10.47
CA ALA A 246 -3.08 -15.90 -10.07
C ALA A 246 -3.40 -14.99 -8.87
N ARG A 247 -4.66 -14.50 -8.78
CA ARG A 247 -5.11 -13.76 -7.58
C ARG A 247 -5.10 -14.63 -6.34
N ARG A 248 -5.59 -15.88 -6.45
CA ARG A 248 -5.61 -16.82 -5.31
C ARG A 248 -4.21 -17.18 -4.85
N GLU A 249 -3.29 -17.43 -5.79
CA GLU A 249 -1.88 -17.72 -5.49
C GLU A 249 -1.21 -16.60 -4.68
N VAL A 250 -1.51 -15.35 -4.97
CA VAL A 250 -1.00 -14.20 -4.20
C VAL A 250 -1.88 -13.84 -2.99
N GLY A 251 -2.91 -14.63 -2.66
CA GLY A 251 -3.71 -14.46 -1.45
C GLY A 251 -4.85 -13.43 -1.58
N ILE A 252 -5.25 -13.05 -2.79
CA ILE A 252 -6.39 -12.14 -3.05
C ILE A 252 -7.62 -12.97 -3.38
N GLY A 253 -8.42 -13.26 -2.36
CA GLY A 253 -9.68 -14.01 -2.46
C GLY A 253 -10.87 -13.16 -2.93
N GLU A 254 -11.97 -13.86 -3.26
CA GLU A 254 -13.22 -13.21 -3.69
C GLU A 254 -13.98 -12.52 -2.54
N GLY A 255 -13.66 -12.85 -1.28
CA GLY A 255 -14.25 -12.20 -0.09
C GLY A 255 -13.43 -11.02 0.44
N MET A 256 -12.32 -10.68 -0.22
CA MET A 256 -11.42 -9.63 0.27
C MET A 256 -11.98 -8.24 0.00
N LEU A 257 -11.95 -7.41 1.05
CA LEU A 257 -12.19 -5.97 0.97
C LEU A 257 -10.95 -5.21 1.45
N ARG A 258 -10.61 -4.11 0.78
CA ARG A 258 -9.59 -3.16 1.23
C ARG A 258 -10.27 -1.87 1.66
N VAL A 259 -9.93 -1.39 2.85
CA VAL A 259 -10.36 -0.09 3.38
C VAL A 259 -9.13 0.80 3.55
N ALA A 260 -9.20 2.01 3.02
CA ALA A 260 -8.30 3.08 3.40
C ALA A 260 -9.06 3.98 4.37
N VAL A 261 -8.68 3.91 5.63
CA VAL A 261 -9.38 4.56 6.75
C VAL A 261 -9.05 6.05 6.76
N GLY A 262 -10.07 6.89 6.79
CA GLY A 262 -9.96 8.34 6.81
C GLY A 262 -9.82 8.93 8.23
N LEU A 263 -10.18 10.21 8.33
CA LEU A 263 -10.11 10.99 9.57
C LEU A 263 -11.46 11.12 10.29
N GLU A 264 -12.50 10.51 9.74
CA GLU A 264 -13.84 10.45 10.35
C GLU A 264 -13.77 9.76 11.72
N ASP A 265 -14.82 9.88 12.51
CA ASP A 265 -14.90 9.14 13.76
C ASP A 265 -14.86 7.63 13.49
N PRO A 266 -13.98 6.85 14.14
CA PRO A 266 -13.86 5.42 13.92
C PRO A 266 -15.14 4.66 14.25
N GLN A 267 -16.00 5.17 15.15
CA GLN A 267 -17.30 4.57 15.46
C GLN A 267 -18.27 4.70 14.29
N ASP A 268 -18.25 5.84 13.59
CA ASP A 268 -19.06 6.06 12.39
C ASP A 268 -18.60 5.15 11.23
N ILE A 269 -17.28 4.98 11.07
CA ILE A 269 -16.72 4.04 10.08
C ILE A 269 -17.15 2.60 10.39
N CYS A 270 -17.06 2.18 11.65
CA CYS A 270 -17.50 0.85 12.09
C CYS A 270 -19.02 0.66 11.90
N ALA A 271 -19.83 1.68 12.23
CA ALA A 271 -21.28 1.64 12.05
C ALA A 271 -21.66 1.55 10.56
N ASP A 272 -20.91 2.20 9.70
CA ASP A 272 -21.12 2.13 8.25
C ASP A 272 -20.79 0.75 7.69
N LEU A 273 -19.65 0.16 8.07
CA LEU A 273 -19.31 -1.22 7.70
C LEU A 273 -20.30 -2.25 8.25
N ALA A 274 -20.81 -2.03 9.47
CA ALA A 274 -21.79 -2.92 10.10
C ALA A 274 -23.09 -3.05 9.29
N ARG A 275 -23.51 -2.02 8.56
CA ARG A 275 -24.73 -2.07 7.72
C ARG A 275 -24.66 -3.17 6.67
N GLY A 276 -23.50 -3.34 6.05
CA GLY A 276 -23.32 -4.38 5.04
C GLY A 276 -22.95 -5.75 5.61
N LEU A 277 -22.39 -5.80 6.83
CA LEU A 277 -22.08 -7.05 7.52
C LEU A 277 -23.33 -7.73 8.07
N ALA A 278 -24.31 -6.96 8.55
CA ALA A 278 -25.54 -7.49 9.16
C ALA A 278 -26.50 -8.16 8.15
N GLY A 279 -26.21 -8.14 6.85
CA GLY A 279 -26.95 -8.88 5.81
C GLY A 279 -28.14 -8.19 5.32
#